data_bbb72d6f18a7d59d115fdf173aeae49f
#
_entry.id   bbb72d6f18a7d59d115fdf173aeae49f
#
_cell.length_a   1.000
_cell.length_b   1.000
_cell.length_c   1.000
_cell.angle_alpha   90.00
_cell.angle_beta   90.00
_cell.angle_gamma   90.00
#
_symmetry.space_group_name_H-M   'P 1'
#
loop_
_entity.id
_entity.type
_entity.pdbx_description
1 polymer ?
#
loop_
_entity_poly.entity_id
_entity_poly.type
_entity_poly.pdbx_seq_one_letter_code
_entity_poly.pdbx_strand_id
1 'polypeptide(L)'
;MGTASGAEHPRQNACFGGSWGSTLALAYAIAHPETVQTLILRSVFLCRRADVDYFFQGNAADFAANPLAMPVPGTYLEFPTAWQHFVKEIPPEDRRDVVKGLAKALAVPPQNDADRERLLKAASACVAWESSTSRLNLNENSQSQPDQKYALTAARILIHYMINGGFLGATGEANRENNYILDHVDRLRDIPVHIVHGRYDRVCHLYQAEALVRALCGAGNNEVHYFITTAGHSSLEPETDSRLRAIMDDLPPGGV
;
A
#
# COMPACT_ATOMS: atom_id res chain seq x y z
N MET A 1 -12.77 23.40 -46.92
CA MET A 1 -12.80 22.18 -46.13
C MET A 1 -11.80 22.38 -45.01
N GLY A 2 -12.29 22.78 -43.84
CA GLY A 2 -11.44 23.04 -42.68
C GLY A 2 -11.16 21.72 -41.97
N THR A 3 -9.90 21.38 -41.83
CA THR A 3 -9.42 20.32 -40.95
C THR A 3 -9.68 20.76 -39.53
N ALA A 4 -10.55 20.04 -38.83
CA ALA A 4 -10.70 20.18 -37.38
C ALA A 4 -9.35 19.82 -36.74
N SER A 5 -8.61 20.82 -36.27
CA SER A 5 -7.49 20.61 -35.40
C SER A 5 -8.05 20.01 -34.09
N GLY A 6 -7.76 18.75 -33.82
CA GLY A 6 -8.02 18.17 -32.52
C GLY A 6 -7.35 19.06 -31.48
N ALA A 7 -8.12 19.74 -30.68
CA ALA A 7 -7.60 20.46 -29.52
C ALA A 7 -6.95 19.41 -28.62
N GLU A 8 -5.63 19.34 -28.60
CA GLU A 8 -4.89 18.67 -27.55
C GLU A 8 -5.27 19.38 -26.25
N HIS A 9 -6.09 18.73 -25.43
CA HIS A 9 -6.30 19.22 -24.07
C HIS A 9 -4.96 19.08 -23.36
N PRO A 10 -4.36 20.17 -22.88
CA PRO A 10 -3.12 20.07 -22.15
C PRO A 10 -3.34 19.18 -20.92
N ARG A 11 -2.38 18.30 -20.64
CA ARG A 11 -2.33 17.53 -19.39
C ARG A 11 -2.44 18.53 -18.24
N GLN A 12 -3.45 18.42 -17.39
CA GLN A 12 -3.79 19.47 -16.42
C GLN A 12 -3.65 19.03 -14.96
N ASN A 13 -3.44 17.73 -14.69
CA ASN A 13 -3.54 17.22 -13.34
C ASN A 13 -2.24 16.58 -12.87
N ALA A 14 -1.69 17.11 -11.77
CA ALA A 14 -0.76 16.36 -10.94
C ALA A 14 -1.52 15.27 -10.20
N CYS A 15 -1.06 14.02 -10.29
CA CYS A 15 -1.67 12.91 -9.59
C CYS A 15 -0.82 12.54 -8.37
N PHE A 16 -1.32 12.85 -7.16
CA PHE A 16 -0.67 12.54 -5.90
C PHE A 16 -1.25 11.29 -5.26
N GLY A 17 -0.39 10.36 -4.84
CA GLY A 17 -0.82 9.15 -4.15
C GLY A 17 0.23 8.61 -3.18
N GLY A 18 -0.24 8.19 -1.98
CA GLY A 18 0.63 7.55 -1.00
C GLY A 18 0.10 6.19 -0.57
N SER A 19 0.99 5.20 -0.34
CA SER A 19 0.59 3.85 0.06
C SER A 19 -0.38 3.24 -0.96
N TRP A 20 -1.56 2.78 -0.56
CA TRP A 20 -2.63 2.35 -1.47
C TRP A 20 -2.96 3.43 -2.52
N GLY A 21 -2.90 4.70 -2.14
CA GLY A 21 -3.08 5.81 -3.08
C GLY A 21 -2.02 5.85 -4.19
N SER A 22 -0.80 5.38 -3.96
CA SER A 22 0.23 5.27 -5.02
C SER A 22 -0.14 4.19 -6.05
N THR A 23 -0.72 3.09 -5.60
CA THR A 23 -1.27 2.05 -6.48
C THR A 23 -2.37 2.62 -7.38
N LEU A 24 -3.30 3.37 -6.78
CA LEU A 24 -4.40 4.00 -7.53
C LEU A 24 -3.91 5.05 -8.52
N ALA A 25 -2.96 5.91 -8.12
CA ALA A 25 -2.35 6.92 -8.98
C ALA A 25 -1.64 6.29 -10.19
N LEU A 26 -0.88 5.22 -9.95
CA LEU A 26 -0.20 4.47 -11.01
C LEU A 26 -1.20 3.79 -11.94
N ALA A 27 -2.20 3.10 -11.40
CA ALA A 27 -3.24 2.44 -12.19
C ALA A 27 -4.03 3.44 -13.05
N TYR A 28 -4.38 4.60 -12.49
CA TYR A 28 -5.04 5.67 -13.22
C TYR A 28 -4.16 6.23 -14.35
N ALA A 29 -2.90 6.53 -14.06
CA ALA A 29 -1.98 7.06 -15.07
C ALA A 29 -1.68 6.04 -16.17
N ILE A 30 -1.62 4.75 -15.87
CA ILE A 30 -1.51 3.67 -16.86
C ILE A 30 -2.76 3.63 -17.76
N ALA A 31 -3.95 3.78 -17.19
CA ALA A 31 -5.20 3.76 -17.95
C ALA A 31 -5.41 5.04 -18.79
N HIS A 32 -5.02 6.20 -18.25
CA HIS A 32 -5.30 7.54 -18.79
C HIS A 32 -4.05 8.43 -18.85
N PRO A 33 -2.94 8.00 -19.50
CA PRO A 33 -1.68 8.73 -19.48
C PRO A 33 -1.80 10.14 -20.07
N GLU A 34 -2.74 10.37 -20.97
CA GLU A 34 -3.00 11.65 -21.60
C GLU A 34 -3.56 12.72 -20.64
N THR A 35 -4.11 12.31 -19.50
CA THR A 35 -4.70 13.24 -18.52
C THR A 35 -3.75 13.62 -17.39
N VAL A 36 -2.62 12.91 -17.24
CA VAL A 36 -1.69 13.09 -16.13
C VAL A 36 -0.48 13.91 -16.55
N GLN A 37 -0.27 15.05 -15.91
CA GLN A 37 0.88 15.91 -16.12
C GLN A 37 2.12 15.39 -15.37
N THR A 38 1.96 14.98 -14.13
CA THR A 38 3.03 14.46 -13.29
C THR A 38 2.47 13.50 -12.24
N LEU A 39 3.29 12.54 -11.83
CA LEU A 39 2.99 11.63 -10.72
C LEU A 39 3.84 12.01 -9.50
N ILE A 40 3.20 12.12 -8.34
CA ILE A 40 3.86 12.31 -7.05
C ILE A 40 3.48 11.13 -6.16
N LEU A 41 4.43 10.26 -5.91
CA LEU A 41 4.20 8.99 -5.21
C LEU A 41 4.94 8.97 -3.88
N ARG A 42 4.23 8.62 -2.81
CA ARG A 42 4.83 8.44 -1.48
C ARG A 42 4.63 7.00 -1.02
N SER A 43 5.71 6.36 -0.50
CA SER A 43 5.62 4.99 0.02
C SER A 43 4.95 4.06 -1.00
N VAL A 44 5.62 3.85 -2.12
CA VAL A 44 5.10 3.08 -3.27
C VAL A 44 4.61 1.71 -2.82
N PHE A 45 3.37 1.38 -3.18
CA PHE A 45 2.78 0.06 -3.03
C PHE A 45 2.40 -0.51 -4.39
N LEU A 46 2.98 -1.63 -4.78
CA LEU A 46 2.73 -2.26 -6.09
C LEU A 46 1.59 -3.26 -6.06
N CYS A 47 1.09 -3.59 -4.87
CA CYS A 47 -0.03 -4.51 -4.65
C CYS A 47 0.19 -5.92 -5.22
N ARG A 48 1.45 -6.37 -5.36
CA ARG A 48 1.77 -7.74 -5.74
C ARG A 48 1.53 -8.68 -4.56
N ARG A 49 1.36 -9.97 -4.83
CA ARG A 49 1.24 -10.97 -3.75
C ARG A 49 2.39 -10.89 -2.74
N ALA A 50 3.63 -10.78 -3.23
CA ALA A 50 4.80 -10.67 -2.38
C ALA A 50 4.78 -9.42 -1.47
N ASP A 51 4.21 -8.30 -1.94
CA ASP A 51 4.09 -7.06 -1.18
C ASP A 51 3.05 -7.21 -0.06
N VAL A 52 1.93 -7.85 -0.37
CA VAL A 52 0.87 -8.16 0.59
C VAL A 52 1.37 -9.16 1.64
N ASP A 53 2.06 -10.22 1.22
CA ASP A 53 2.59 -11.25 2.13
C ASP A 53 3.70 -10.70 3.03
N TYR A 54 4.55 -9.80 2.52
CA TYR A 54 5.54 -9.12 3.34
C TYR A 54 4.91 -8.43 4.55
N PHE A 55 3.77 -7.79 4.35
CA PHE A 55 3.09 -7.03 5.40
C PHE A 55 2.17 -7.90 6.27
N PHE A 56 1.39 -8.81 5.68
CA PHE A 56 0.32 -9.53 6.37
C PHE A 56 0.65 -10.97 6.72
N GLN A 57 1.53 -11.68 5.99
CA GLN A 57 1.66 -13.12 6.17
C GLN A 57 2.73 -13.49 7.20
N GLY A 58 3.95 -12.96 7.04
CA GLY A 58 5.06 -13.31 7.90
C GLY A 58 5.16 -14.83 8.13
N ASN A 59 5.44 -15.22 9.37
CA ASN A 59 5.47 -16.62 9.81
C ASN A 59 4.19 -17.05 10.55
N ALA A 60 3.03 -16.49 10.20
CA ALA A 60 1.79 -16.70 10.94
C ALA A 60 1.41 -18.16 11.14
N ALA A 61 1.70 -19.03 10.15
CA ALA A 61 1.39 -20.45 10.22
C ALA A 61 2.28 -21.22 11.23
N ASP A 62 3.55 -20.81 11.35
CA ASP A 62 4.56 -21.56 12.11
C ASP A 62 4.89 -20.92 13.46
N PHE A 63 4.37 -19.72 13.72
CA PHE A 63 4.72 -18.91 14.88
C PHE A 63 4.59 -19.65 16.23
N ALA A 64 3.60 -20.52 16.37
CA ALA A 64 3.39 -21.32 17.57
C ALA A 64 4.11 -22.68 17.54
N ALA A 65 4.46 -23.19 16.36
CA ALA A 65 4.99 -24.54 16.19
C ALA A 65 6.51 -24.62 16.21
N ASN A 66 7.21 -23.62 15.68
CA ASN A 66 8.68 -23.60 15.61
C ASN A 66 9.25 -22.18 15.72
N PRO A 67 9.48 -21.67 16.92
CA PRO A 67 10.06 -20.34 17.13
C PRO A 67 11.50 -20.19 16.59
N LEU A 68 12.18 -21.30 16.26
CA LEU A 68 13.54 -21.34 15.74
C LEU A 68 13.59 -21.54 14.23
N ALA A 69 12.44 -21.62 13.54
CA ALA A 69 12.41 -21.64 12.09
C ALA A 69 13.05 -20.38 11.53
N MET A 70 13.80 -20.53 10.42
CA MET A 70 14.37 -19.38 9.72
C MET A 70 13.24 -18.41 9.35
N PRO A 71 13.32 -17.14 9.76
CA PRO A 71 12.24 -16.21 9.53
C PRO A 71 12.06 -15.93 8.03
N VAL A 72 10.82 -15.98 7.58
CA VAL A 72 10.43 -15.44 6.28
C VAL A 72 10.50 -13.92 6.38
N PRO A 73 11.12 -13.19 5.43
CA PRO A 73 11.17 -11.73 5.48
C PRO A 73 9.76 -11.12 5.58
N GLY A 74 9.58 -10.20 6.51
CA GLY A 74 8.30 -9.53 6.71
C GLY A 74 8.34 -8.53 7.86
N THR A 75 7.36 -7.65 7.89
CA THR A 75 7.21 -6.56 8.87
C THR A 75 7.21 -7.06 10.33
N TYR A 76 6.72 -8.27 10.58
CA TYR A 76 6.64 -8.88 11.91
C TYR A 76 8.00 -9.01 12.62
N LEU A 77 9.11 -9.02 11.87
CA LEU A 77 10.45 -9.16 12.44
C LEU A 77 10.85 -7.97 13.32
N GLU A 78 10.42 -6.78 12.94
CA GLU A 78 10.70 -5.56 13.69
C GLU A 78 9.60 -5.21 14.70
N PHE A 79 8.40 -5.80 14.56
CA PHE A 79 7.25 -5.53 15.41
C PHE A 79 6.65 -6.80 16.03
N PRO A 80 7.46 -7.63 16.72
CA PRO A 80 7.03 -8.96 17.17
C PRO A 80 5.83 -8.93 18.14
N THR A 81 5.79 -7.94 19.03
CA THR A 81 4.68 -7.81 20.00
C THR A 81 3.37 -7.40 19.31
N ALA A 82 3.43 -6.41 18.41
CA ALA A 82 2.26 -5.99 17.63
C ALA A 82 1.77 -7.14 16.72
N TRP A 83 2.71 -7.90 16.15
CA TRP A 83 2.41 -9.09 15.35
C TRP A 83 1.67 -10.15 16.16
N GLN A 84 2.13 -10.45 17.37
CA GLN A 84 1.46 -11.41 18.25
C GLN A 84 0.03 -10.99 18.56
N HIS A 85 -0.19 -9.70 18.83
CA HIS A 85 -1.53 -9.16 19.08
C HIS A 85 -2.43 -9.22 17.84
N PHE A 86 -1.88 -9.08 16.66
CA PHE A 86 -2.61 -9.17 15.40
C PHE A 86 -2.96 -10.63 15.07
N VAL A 87 -1.96 -11.52 15.02
CA VAL A 87 -2.14 -12.88 14.53
C VAL A 87 -3.01 -13.75 15.46
N LYS A 88 -3.07 -13.45 16.77
CA LYS A 88 -3.91 -14.20 17.72
C LYS A 88 -5.41 -14.08 17.42
N GLU A 89 -5.84 -12.97 16.79
CA GLU A 89 -7.25 -12.76 16.42
C GLU A 89 -7.64 -13.52 15.13
N ILE A 90 -6.68 -14.20 14.51
CA ILE A 90 -6.89 -15.03 13.32
C ILE A 90 -6.93 -16.50 13.77
N PRO A 91 -7.99 -17.25 13.44
CA PRO A 91 -8.08 -18.67 13.77
C PRO A 91 -6.84 -19.45 13.28
N PRO A 92 -6.28 -20.38 14.05
CA PRO A 92 -5.06 -21.11 13.67
C PRO A 92 -5.13 -21.76 12.29
N GLU A 93 -6.29 -22.32 11.94
CA GLU A 93 -6.55 -22.95 10.64
C GLU A 93 -6.50 -21.98 9.46
N ASP A 94 -6.76 -20.69 9.69
CA ASP A 94 -6.78 -19.65 8.67
C ASP A 94 -5.41 -18.91 8.54
N ARG A 95 -4.44 -19.17 9.43
CA ARG A 95 -3.12 -18.48 9.46
C ARG A 95 -2.20 -18.83 8.29
N ARG A 96 -2.52 -19.88 7.52
CA ARG A 96 -1.76 -20.21 6.29
C ARG A 96 -1.92 -19.16 5.19
N ASP A 97 -3.03 -18.41 5.21
CA ASP A 97 -3.29 -17.26 4.36
C ASP A 97 -4.05 -16.22 5.18
N VAL A 98 -3.30 -15.34 5.84
CA VAL A 98 -3.84 -14.34 6.78
C VAL A 98 -4.87 -13.42 6.12
N VAL A 99 -4.61 -12.97 4.89
CA VAL A 99 -5.54 -12.10 4.18
C VAL A 99 -6.86 -12.82 3.87
N LYS A 100 -6.79 -14.08 3.47
CA LYS A 100 -7.98 -14.92 3.23
C LYS A 100 -8.74 -15.20 4.54
N GLY A 101 -8.01 -15.47 5.62
CA GLY A 101 -8.59 -15.65 6.96
C GLY A 101 -9.32 -14.39 7.44
N LEU A 102 -8.71 -13.23 7.29
CA LEU A 102 -9.35 -11.95 7.60
C LEU A 102 -10.56 -11.67 6.70
N ALA A 103 -10.45 -11.91 5.40
CA ALA A 103 -11.57 -11.74 4.48
C ALA A 103 -12.78 -12.58 4.91
N LYS A 104 -12.55 -13.84 5.27
CA LYS A 104 -13.58 -14.75 5.80
C LYS A 104 -14.19 -14.20 7.10
N ALA A 105 -13.35 -13.80 8.06
CA ALA A 105 -13.82 -13.29 9.36
C ALA A 105 -14.62 -11.99 9.24
N LEU A 106 -14.24 -11.09 8.31
CA LEU A 106 -14.87 -9.78 8.12
C LEU A 106 -16.12 -9.82 7.23
N ALA A 107 -16.30 -10.87 6.42
CA ALA A 107 -17.43 -11.01 5.49
C ALA A 107 -18.70 -11.54 6.16
N VAL A 108 -18.58 -12.38 7.20
CA VAL A 108 -19.72 -13.05 7.80
C VAL A 108 -20.51 -12.09 8.70
N PRO A 109 -21.81 -11.88 8.44
CA PRO A 109 -22.66 -11.13 9.36
C PRO A 109 -22.74 -11.83 10.72
N PRO A 110 -22.55 -11.12 11.85
CA PRO A 110 -22.62 -11.72 13.17
C PRO A 110 -24.05 -12.22 13.48
N GLN A 111 -24.16 -13.43 13.98
CA GLN A 111 -25.44 -14.07 14.35
C GLN A 111 -25.80 -13.85 15.82
N ASN A 112 -24.81 -13.49 16.64
CA ASN A 112 -24.95 -13.26 18.08
C ASN A 112 -23.85 -12.28 18.56
N ASP A 113 -23.91 -11.91 19.84
CA ASP A 113 -22.96 -10.97 20.43
C ASP A 113 -21.51 -11.49 20.42
N ALA A 114 -21.30 -12.79 20.60
CA ALA A 114 -19.96 -13.37 20.55
C ALA A 114 -19.35 -13.30 19.13
N ASP A 115 -20.15 -13.50 18.08
CA ASP A 115 -19.73 -13.32 16.69
C ASP A 115 -19.37 -11.86 16.41
N ARG A 116 -20.20 -10.94 16.93
CA ARG A 116 -19.96 -9.51 16.81
C ARG A 116 -18.66 -9.10 17.50
N GLU A 117 -18.41 -9.61 18.68
CA GLU A 117 -17.17 -9.33 19.41
C GLU A 117 -15.94 -9.84 18.64
N ARG A 118 -15.98 -11.07 18.10
CA ARG A 118 -14.90 -11.63 17.30
C ARG A 118 -14.62 -10.78 16.04
N LEU A 119 -15.67 -10.40 15.33
CA LEU A 119 -15.58 -9.54 14.15
C LEU A 119 -14.89 -8.21 14.48
N LEU A 120 -15.31 -7.55 15.56
CA LEU A 120 -14.75 -6.26 15.97
C LEU A 120 -13.30 -6.39 16.46
N LYS A 121 -12.94 -7.47 17.15
CA LYS A 121 -11.55 -7.76 17.55
C LYS A 121 -10.65 -7.96 16.34
N ALA A 122 -11.05 -8.75 15.37
CA ALA A 122 -10.28 -8.96 14.14
C ALA A 122 -10.08 -7.66 13.36
N ALA A 123 -11.15 -6.85 13.23
CA ALA A 123 -11.07 -5.54 12.56
C ALA A 123 -10.14 -4.57 13.30
N SER A 124 -10.28 -4.46 14.63
CA SER A 124 -9.43 -3.59 15.46
C SER A 124 -7.98 -4.03 15.44
N ALA A 125 -7.69 -5.33 15.45
CA ALA A 125 -6.34 -5.87 15.37
C ALA A 125 -5.70 -5.56 14.01
N CYS A 126 -6.44 -5.63 12.91
CA CYS A 126 -5.98 -5.27 11.58
C CYS A 126 -5.55 -3.79 11.51
N VAL A 127 -6.38 -2.87 11.99
CA VAL A 127 -6.07 -1.43 12.01
C VAL A 127 -4.94 -1.11 12.99
N ALA A 128 -4.89 -1.78 14.14
CA ALA A 128 -3.82 -1.60 15.11
C ALA A 128 -2.47 -2.07 14.57
N TRP A 129 -2.44 -3.16 13.81
CA TRP A 129 -1.25 -3.65 13.11
C TRP A 129 -0.69 -2.58 12.17
N GLU A 130 -1.51 -2.03 11.28
CA GLU A 130 -1.10 -0.98 10.35
C GLU A 130 -0.61 0.28 11.10
N SER A 131 -1.35 0.72 12.12
CA SER A 131 -0.99 1.90 12.92
C SER A 131 0.34 1.72 13.65
N SER A 132 0.61 0.53 14.20
CA SER A 132 1.83 0.22 14.95
C SER A 132 3.08 0.21 14.08
N THR A 133 2.93 -0.06 12.77
CA THR A 133 4.04 -0.23 11.82
C THR A 133 4.29 1.00 10.96
N SER A 134 3.40 1.99 11.02
CA SER A 134 3.41 3.13 10.09
C SER A 134 4.40 4.25 10.47
N ARG A 135 4.93 4.29 11.69
CA ARG A 135 5.82 5.37 12.17
C ARG A 135 7.07 4.82 12.82
N LEU A 136 8.19 5.52 12.65
CA LEU A 136 9.44 5.20 13.35
C LEU A 136 9.32 5.44 14.86
N ASN A 137 8.75 6.57 15.25
CA ASN A 137 8.55 6.93 16.64
C ASN A 137 7.07 6.79 17.00
N LEU A 138 6.75 5.70 17.68
CA LEU A 138 5.46 5.54 18.34
C LEU A 138 5.54 6.26 19.67
N ASN A 139 4.84 7.40 19.80
CA ASN A 139 4.52 7.90 21.13
C ASN A 139 3.61 6.87 21.79
N GLU A 140 3.97 6.38 22.98
CA GLU A 140 3.19 5.39 23.74
C GLU A 140 1.73 5.81 23.93
N ASN A 141 1.46 7.13 23.92
CA ASN A 141 0.12 7.72 23.99
C ASN A 141 -0.68 7.64 22.66
N SER A 142 -0.08 7.21 21.55
CA SER A 142 -0.79 7.07 20.25
C SER A 142 -1.49 5.74 20.06
N GLN A 143 -1.43 4.84 21.05
CA GLN A 143 -2.12 3.54 21.05
C GLN A 143 -3.59 3.66 21.53
N SER A 144 -4.28 4.75 21.19
CA SER A 144 -5.72 4.80 21.40
C SER A 144 -6.36 3.71 20.53
N GLN A 145 -7.17 2.87 21.16
CA GLN A 145 -7.97 1.87 20.43
C GLN A 145 -8.80 2.60 19.38
N PRO A 146 -8.72 2.21 18.11
CA PRO A 146 -9.50 2.86 17.07
C PRO A 146 -11.00 2.69 17.37
N ASP A 147 -11.78 3.70 17.02
CA ASP A 147 -13.25 3.57 17.06
C ASP A 147 -13.67 2.31 16.30
N GLN A 148 -14.53 1.50 16.92
CA GLN A 148 -14.91 0.19 16.40
C GLN A 148 -15.59 0.26 15.01
N LYS A 149 -16.40 1.30 14.78
CA LYS A 149 -17.08 1.50 13.50
C LYS A 149 -16.06 1.86 12.41
N TYR A 150 -15.10 2.73 12.75
CA TYR A 150 -13.98 3.06 11.87
C TYR A 150 -13.15 1.81 11.57
N ALA A 151 -12.74 1.08 12.59
CA ALA A 151 -11.92 -0.12 12.44
C ALA A 151 -12.58 -1.17 11.52
N LEU A 152 -13.87 -1.43 11.71
CA LEU A 152 -14.61 -2.38 10.87
C LEU A 152 -14.68 -1.93 9.41
N THR A 153 -14.95 -0.66 9.17
CA THR A 153 -15.03 -0.11 7.81
C THR A 153 -13.67 -0.15 7.12
N ALA A 154 -12.63 0.35 7.80
CA ALA A 154 -11.26 0.40 7.28
C ALA A 154 -10.72 -1.01 6.98
N ALA A 155 -10.85 -1.95 7.92
CA ALA A 155 -10.40 -3.32 7.73
C ALA A 155 -11.12 -4.02 6.57
N ARG A 156 -12.43 -3.84 6.44
CA ARG A 156 -13.22 -4.42 5.32
C ARG A 156 -12.76 -3.89 3.97
N ILE A 157 -12.57 -2.59 3.84
CA ILE A 157 -12.10 -1.98 2.60
C ILE A 157 -10.69 -2.48 2.27
N LEU A 158 -9.78 -2.41 3.23
CA LEU A 158 -8.39 -2.85 3.05
C LEU A 158 -8.32 -4.30 2.60
N ILE A 159 -8.93 -5.21 3.35
CA ILE A 159 -8.87 -6.64 3.06
C ILE A 159 -9.61 -6.99 1.76
N HIS A 160 -10.69 -6.28 1.43
CA HIS A 160 -11.38 -6.44 0.15
C HIS A 160 -10.44 -6.16 -1.05
N TYR A 161 -9.66 -5.10 -0.98
CA TYR A 161 -8.67 -4.83 -2.03
C TYR A 161 -7.52 -5.85 -2.02
N MET A 162 -7.00 -6.20 -0.84
CA MET A 162 -5.86 -7.12 -0.75
C MET A 162 -6.19 -8.53 -1.25
N ILE A 163 -7.36 -9.08 -0.89
CA ILE A 163 -7.78 -10.41 -1.33
C ILE A 163 -8.04 -10.48 -2.84
N ASN A 164 -8.39 -9.36 -3.46
CA ASN A 164 -8.65 -9.26 -4.90
C ASN A 164 -7.47 -8.69 -5.70
N GLY A 165 -6.24 -8.63 -5.12
CA GLY A 165 -5.06 -8.11 -5.82
C GLY A 165 -5.23 -6.68 -6.33
N GLY A 166 -5.97 -5.84 -5.58
CA GLY A 166 -6.27 -4.46 -5.94
C GLY A 166 -7.18 -4.30 -7.16
N PHE A 167 -7.77 -5.37 -7.67
CA PHE A 167 -8.51 -5.43 -8.94
C PHE A 167 -7.66 -5.01 -10.16
N LEU A 168 -6.35 -5.16 -10.07
CA LEU A 168 -5.42 -4.83 -11.14
C LEU A 168 -5.26 -6.02 -12.09
N GLY A 169 -5.48 -5.80 -13.39
CA GLY A 169 -5.34 -6.84 -14.42
C GLY A 169 -6.43 -7.90 -14.40
N ALA A 170 -6.07 -9.17 -14.56
CA ALA A 170 -7.02 -10.28 -14.55
C ALA A 170 -7.67 -10.47 -13.19
N THR A 171 -8.95 -10.78 -13.15
CA THR A 171 -9.71 -11.01 -11.91
C THR A 171 -9.54 -12.44 -11.38
N GLY A 172 -9.66 -12.61 -10.07
CA GLY A 172 -9.63 -13.91 -9.40
C GLY A 172 -8.29 -14.31 -8.79
N GLU A 173 -8.12 -15.57 -8.42
CA GLU A 173 -6.90 -16.09 -7.76
C GLU A 173 -5.63 -15.92 -8.62
N ALA A 174 -5.75 -15.99 -9.93
CA ALA A 174 -4.66 -15.73 -10.87
C ALA A 174 -4.10 -14.31 -10.78
N ASN A 175 -4.87 -13.36 -10.26
CA ASN A 175 -4.45 -11.97 -10.11
C ASN A 175 -3.47 -11.74 -8.93
N ARG A 176 -3.34 -12.69 -8.01
CA ARG A 176 -2.48 -12.54 -6.82
C ARG A 176 -0.98 -12.52 -7.14
N GLU A 177 -0.58 -13.01 -8.32
CA GLU A 177 0.82 -13.07 -8.75
C GLU A 177 1.19 -12.04 -9.83
N ASN A 178 0.24 -11.21 -10.26
CA ASN A 178 0.50 -10.28 -11.35
C ASN A 178 1.38 -9.09 -10.92
N ASN A 179 2.16 -8.60 -11.86
CA ASN A 179 2.96 -7.39 -11.75
C ASN A 179 2.32 -6.24 -12.55
N TYR A 180 1.00 -6.13 -12.55
CA TYR A 180 0.25 -5.23 -13.45
C TYR A 180 0.91 -3.86 -13.65
N ILE A 181 1.29 -3.20 -12.56
CA ILE A 181 1.91 -1.87 -12.63
C ILE A 181 3.26 -1.96 -13.36
N LEU A 182 4.12 -2.91 -13.00
CA LEU A 182 5.45 -3.03 -13.59
C LEU A 182 5.39 -3.48 -15.06
N ASP A 183 4.37 -4.27 -15.42
CA ASP A 183 4.17 -4.76 -16.79
C ASP A 183 3.63 -3.67 -17.75
N HIS A 184 3.16 -2.53 -17.21
CA HIS A 184 2.57 -1.44 -17.99
C HIS A 184 3.26 -0.09 -17.78
N VAL A 185 4.47 -0.06 -17.23
CA VAL A 185 5.22 1.20 -17.00
C VAL A 185 5.61 1.92 -18.28
N ASP A 186 5.61 1.24 -19.42
CA ASP A 186 5.81 1.84 -20.74
C ASP A 186 4.79 2.95 -21.04
N ARG A 187 3.58 2.85 -20.49
CA ARG A 187 2.53 3.86 -20.58
C ARG A 187 2.88 5.17 -19.83
N LEU A 188 3.83 5.09 -18.91
CA LEU A 188 4.26 6.21 -18.06
C LEU A 188 5.56 6.86 -18.58
N ARG A 189 6.06 6.49 -19.76
CA ARG A 189 7.36 6.92 -20.29
C ARG A 189 7.52 8.43 -20.34
N ASP A 190 6.46 9.15 -20.73
CA ASP A 190 6.48 10.60 -20.97
C ASP A 190 5.85 11.40 -19.82
N ILE A 191 5.70 10.78 -18.64
CA ILE A 191 5.13 11.41 -17.45
C ILE A 191 6.25 11.58 -16.42
N PRO A 192 6.58 12.80 -15.98
CA PRO A 192 7.48 13.02 -14.86
C PRO A 192 6.98 12.31 -13.59
N VAL A 193 7.86 11.56 -12.92
CA VAL A 193 7.50 10.78 -11.73
C VAL A 193 8.39 11.18 -10.57
N HIS A 194 7.79 11.71 -9.51
CA HIS A 194 8.45 12.00 -8.25
C HIS A 194 8.09 10.92 -7.23
N ILE A 195 9.10 10.27 -6.66
CA ILE A 195 8.94 9.21 -5.66
C ILE A 195 9.62 9.64 -4.37
N VAL A 196 8.86 9.71 -3.28
CA VAL A 196 9.37 9.92 -1.92
C VAL A 196 9.09 8.69 -1.09
N HIS A 197 10.13 8.03 -0.58
CA HIS A 197 9.98 6.77 0.14
C HIS A 197 10.87 6.72 1.38
N GLY A 198 10.29 6.33 2.51
CA GLY A 198 11.04 6.14 3.75
C GLY A 198 11.94 4.92 3.69
N ARG A 199 13.23 5.06 4.04
CA ARG A 199 14.17 3.93 4.11
C ARG A 199 13.71 2.84 5.09
N TYR A 200 13.03 3.26 6.14
CA TYR A 200 12.56 2.38 7.22
C TYR A 200 11.06 2.10 7.14
N ASP A 201 10.47 2.29 5.95
CA ASP A 201 9.07 1.93 5.70
C ASP A 201 8.88 0.40 5.81
N ARG A 202 8.07 -0.02 6.79
CA ARG A 202 7.77 -1.43 7.08
C ARG A 202 6.36 -1.84 6.67
N VAL A 203 5.58 -0.91 6.16
CA VAL A 203 4.29 -1.19 5.52
C VAL A 203 4.50 -1.48 4.04
N CYS A 204 5.09 -0.50 3.33
CA CYS A 204 5.48 -0.65 1.92
C CYS A 204 7.00 -0.69 1.84
N HIS A 205 7.59 -1.88 1.84
CA HIS A 205 9.06 -2.00 1.87
C HIS A 205 9.72 -1.28 0.69
N LEU A 206 10.86 -0.63 0.96
CA LEU A 206 11.62 0.19 0.01
C LEU A 206 11.89 -0.48 -1.35
N TYR A 207 12.05 -1.81 -1.38
CA TYR A 207 12.29 -2.54 -2.63
C TYR A 207 11.18 -2.35 -3.68
N GLN A 208 9.96 -2.00 -3.28
CA GLN A 208 8.86 -1.72 -4.20
C GLN A 208 9.13 -0.45 -5.01
N ALA A 209 9.60 0.62 -4.33
CA ALA A 209 10.02 1.83 -5.02
C ALA A 209 11.22 1.58 -5.93
N GLU A 210 12.21 0.81 -5.47
CA GLU A 210 13.37 0.41 -6.28
C GLU A 210 12.97 -0.38 -7.54
N ALA A 211 11.99 -1.28 -7.41
CA ALA A 211 11.47 -2.05 -8.55
C ALA A 211 10.77 -1.12 -9.57
N LEU A 212 9.95 -0.17 -9.07
CA LEU A 212 9.28 0.80 -9.92
C LEU A 212 10.27 1.70 -10.65
N VAL A 213 11.25 2.27 -9.94
CA VAL A 213 12.29 3.13 -10.53
C VAL A 213 13.03 2.40 -11.65
N ARG A 214 13.48 1.16 -11.40
CA ARG A 214 14.18 0.36 -12.42
C ARG A 214 13.29 0.10 -13.63
N ALA A 215 12.03 -0.21 -13.42
CA ALA A 215 11.09 -0.47 -14.51
C ALA A 215 10.82 0.78 -15.34
N LEU A 216 10.57 1.94 -14.72
CA LEU A 216 10.37 3.23 -15.39
C LEU A 216 11.59 3.63 -16.22
N CYS A 217 12.80 3.60 -15.64
CA CYS A 217 14.03 3.90 -16.35
C CYS A 217 14.28 2.90 -17.50
N GLY A 218 14.01 1.61 -17.28
CA GLY A 218 14.10 0.56 -18.29
C GLY A 218 13.13 0.74 -19.46
N ALA A 219 11.96 1.34 -19.21
CA ALA A 219 10.98 1.72 -20.23
C ALA A 219 11.32 3.03 -20.95
N GLY A 220 12.41 3.70 -20.57
CA GLY A 220 12.88 4.93 -21.17
C GLY A 220 12.27 6.22 -20.59
N ASN A 221 11.72 6.17 -19.39
CA ASN A 221 11.34 7.38 -18.67
C ASN A 221 12.61 8.06 -18.13
N ASN A 222 12.88 9.28 -18.60
CA ASN A 222 14.07 10.06 -18.25
C ASN A 222 13.80 11.11 -17.15
N GLU A 223 12.56 11.20 -16.66
CA GLU A 223 12.13 12.18 -15.65
C GLU A 223 11.65 11.47 -14.37
N VAL A 224 12.48 10.56 -13.86
CA VAL A 224 12.23 9.86 -12.60
C VAL A 224 13.07 10.50 -11.49
N HIS A 225 12.40 11.16 -10.55
CA HIS A 225 13.00 11.79 -9.38
C HIS A 225 12.74 10.94 -8.13
N TYR A 226 13.78 10.31 -7.59
CA TYR A 226 13.65 9.38 -6.48
C TYR A 226 14.36 9.89 -5.23
N PHE A 227 13.60 10.06 -4.15
CA PHE A 227 14.07 10.57 -2.86
C PHE A 227 13.84 9.54 -1.76
N ILE A 228 14.93 9.06 -1.15
CA ILE A 228 14.89 8.17 0.00
C ILE A 228 15.09 9.00 1.25
N THR A 229 14.09 9.01 2.15
CA THR A 229 14.13 9.73 3.41
C THR A 229 14.51 8.81 4.57
N THR A 230 14.96 9.37 5.70
CA THR A 230 15.23 8.63 6.95
C THR A 230 13.96 8.42 7.77
N ALA A 231 12.84 8.20 7.11
CA ALA A 231 11.50 8.07 7.64
C ALA A 231 10.96 6.63 7.53
N GLY A 232 9.85 6.37 8.22
CA GLY A 232 9.01 5.20 8.04
C GLY A 232 7.94 5.41 6.96
N HIS A 233 6.75 4.84 7.21
CA HIS A 233 5.63 4.90 6.25
C HIS A 233 4.87 6.23 6.27
N SER A 234 4.79 6.91 7.41
CA SER A 234 3.92 8.09 7.56
C SER A 234 4.38 9.28 6.72
N SER A 235 3.44 9.90 5.98
CA SER A 235 3.69 11.17 5.29
C SER A 235 3.94 12.35 6.24
N LEU A 236 3.61 12.21 7.52
CA LEU A 236 3.77 13.24 8.54
C LEU A 236 5.15 13.20 9.20
N GLU A 237 6.04 12.28 8.83
CA GLU A 237 7.41 12.31 9.31
C GLU A 237 8.17 13.48 8.66
N PRO A 238 8.96 14.26 9.43
CA PRO A 238 9.41 15.60 9.02
C PRO A 238 10.13 15.64 7.67
N GLU A 239 11.01 14.69 7.40
CA GLU A 239 11.78 14.66 6.15
C GLU A 239 10.88 14.33 4.95
N THR A 240 9.93 13.40 5.12
CA THR A 240 8.97 13.04 4.08
C THR A 240 8.01 14.20 3.79
N ASP A 241 7.44 14.83 4.84
CA ASP A 241 6.56 15.99 4.69
C ASP A 241 7.27 17.16 3.99
N SER A 242 8.48 17.49 4.45
CA SER A 242 9.29 18.56 3.84
C SER A 242 9.58 18.30 2.35
N ARG A 243 9.93 17.07 2.00
CA ARG A 243 10.21 16.72 0.61
C ARG A 243 8.97 16.78 -0.28
N LEU A 244 7.84 16.27 0.22
CA LEU A 244 6.57 16.32 -0.52
C LEU A 244 6.13 17.77 -0.76
N ARG A 245 6.22 18.65 0.25
CA ARG A 245 5.91 20.08 0.09
C ARG A 245 6.81 20.73 -0.94
N ALA A 246 8.12 20.52 -0.89
CA ALA A 246 9.06 21.08 -1.87
C ALA A 246 8.70 20.67 -3.30
N ILE A 247 8.34 19.40 -3.53
CA ILE A 247 7.90 18.95 -4.86
C ILE A 247 6.61 19.66 -5.29
N MET A 248 5.64 19.82 -4.36
CA MET A 248 4.37 20.47 -4.68
C MET A 248 4.52 21.97 -4.96
N ASP A 249 5.44 22.65 -4.23
CA ASP A 249 5.73 24.08 -4.41
C ASP A 249 6.43 24.36 -5.77
N ASP A 250 7.18 23.38 -6.29
CA ASP A 250 7.88 23.48 -7.58
C ASP A 250 6.96 23.16 -8.79
N LEU A 251 5.71 22.73 -8.56
CA LEU A 251 4.77 22.45 -9.65
C LEU A 251 4.35 23.76 -10.35
N PRO A 252 4.17 23.73 -11.69
CA PRO A 252 3.69 24.88 -12.41
C PRO A 252 2.28 25.29 -11.96
N PRO A 253 1.94 26.60 -11.95
CA PRO A 253 0.60 27.08 -11.60
C PRO A 253 -0.47 26.40 -12.46
N GLY A 254 -1.50 25.82 -11.81
CA GLY A 254 -2.58 25.09 -12.48
C GLY A 254 -2.40 23.56 -12.47
N GLY A 255 -1.36 23.03 -11.84
CA GLY A 255 -1.09 21.59 -11.74
C GLY A 255 -1.71 20.87 -10.53
N VAL A 256 -2.54 21.55 -9.73
CA VAL A 256 -3.23 20.94 -8.55
C VAL A 256 -4.73 21.13 -8.68
#